data_6227be1a01f9ae3d7731141f1cedc1cf
#
_entry.id   6227be1a01f9ae3d7731141f1cedc1cf
#
_cell.length_a   1.000
_cell.length_b   1.000
_cell.length_c   1.000
_cell.angle_alpha   90.00
_cell.angle_beta   90.00
_cell.angle_gamma   90.00
#
_symmetry.space_group_name_H-M   'P 1'
#
loop_
_entity.id
_entity.type
_entity.pdbx_description
1 polymer ?
#
loop_
_entity_poly.entity_id
_entity_poly.type
_entity_poly.pdbx_seq_one_letter_code
_entity_poly.pdbx_strand_id
1 'polypeptide(L)'
;MERYLNIIAFNIPWPANYGGIIDVYYKMKALHQCGVKIILHCFEYERAHSPELEAICEKVFYYKRHTGLRTNITLLPYNVYSRKHPELIANLLKNDYPILFEGLHCCYYINDPRLHNRKKIYREANIEHDYYYHLAQAESHPIRKSFFRIEAWRFKHYQKVLEHADLMIAVSTTDADYLRHQFPDKP
;
A
#
# COMPACT_ATOMS: atom_id res chain seq x y z
N MET A 1 15.28 23.80 -0.02
CA MET A 1 15.57 22.42 -0.46
C MET A 1 14.27 21.80 -0.96
N GLU A 2 14.25 21.28 -2.17
CA GLU A 2 13.08 20.61 -2.74
C GLU A 2 12.77 19.31 -1.96
N ARG A 3 11.50 19.07 -1.67
CA ARG A 3 11.05 17.89 -0.91
C ARG A 3 10.37 16.91 -1.84
N TYR A 4 10.98 15.75 -2.04
CA TYR A 4 10.43 14.68 -2.85
C TYR A 4 9.89 13.54 -1.99
N LEU A 5 8.86 12.84 -2.48
CA LEU A 5 8.27 11.67 -1.85
C LEU A 5 7.82 10.67 -2.91
N ASN A 6 8.30 9.41 -2.80
CA ASN A 6 7.70 8.31 -3.54
C ASN A 6 6.45 7.84 -2.79
N ILE A 7 5.32 7.70 -3.48
CA ILE A 7 4.08 7.16 -2.91
C ILE A 7 3.73 5.89 -3.67
N ILE A 8 3.59 4.77 -2.98
CA ILE A 8 3.12 3.51 -3.57
C ILE A 8 1.66 3.33 -3.19
N ALA A 9 0.76 3.53 -4.15
CA ALA A 9 -0.68 3.41 -3.98
C ALA A 9 -1.20 2.07 -4.50
N PHE A 10 -2.15 1.49 -3.78
CA PHE A 10 -2.70 0.16 -4.10
C PHE A 10 -3.54 0.10 -5.38
N ASN A 11 -3.99 1.23 -5.90
CA ASN A 11 -4.73 1.40 -7.15
C ASN A 11 -4.44 2.80 -7.71
N ILE A 12 -4.92 3.11 -8.92
CA ILE A 12 -4.91 4.47 -9.47
C ILE A 12 -5.85 5.33 -8.62
N PRO A 13 -5.35 6.40 -7.93
CA PRO A 13 -6.16 7.16 -6.98
C PRO A 13 -7.10 8.20 -7.62
N TRP A 14 -7.59 7.92 -8.84
CA TRP A 14 -8.57 8.74 -9.56
C TRP A 14 -9.50 7.86 -10.40
N PRO A 15 -10.82 8.24 -10.56
CA PRO A 15 -11.52 9.31 -9.84
C PRO A 15 -11.65 8.99 -8.35
N ALA A 16 -11.65 10.04 -7.49
CA ALA A 16 -11.76 9.92 -6.04
C ALA A 16 -13.22 9.66 -5.63
N ASN A 17 -13.70 8.41 -5.81
CA ASN A 17 -15.11 8.03 -5.72
C ASN A 17 -15.44 6.97 -4.65
N TYR A 18 -14.45 6.45 -3.90
CA TYR A 18 -14.67 5.60 -2.72
C TYR A 18 -13.55 5.77 -1.67
N GLY A 19 -13.83 5.39 -0.43
CA GLY A 19 -13.07 5.77 0.77
C GLY A 19 -11.54 5.73 0.66
N GLY A 20 -10.95 4.57 0.37
CA GLY A 20 -9.48 4.45 0.30
C GLY A 20 -8.85 5.28 -0.84
N ILE A 21 -9.55 5.43 -1.97
CA ILE A 21 -9.08 6.24 -3.10
C ILE A 21 -9.22 7.74 -2.80
N ILE A 22 -10.35 8.16 -2.22
CA ILE A 22 -10.58 9.55 -1.77
C ILE A 22 -9.44 9.98 -0.86
N ASP A 23 -9.12 9.17 0.12
CA ASP A 23 -8.08 9.46 1.09
C ASP A 23 -6.70 9.61 0.45
N VAL A 24 -6.26 8.67 -0.38
CA VAL A 24 -4.97 8.76 -1.08
C VAL A 24 -4.90 10.00 -1.97
N TYR A 25 -5.94 10.26 -2.77
CA TYR A 25 -5.97 11.40 -3.69
C TYR A 25 -5.88 12.73 -2.96
N TYR A 26 -6.74 12.97 -1.96
CA TYR A 26 -6.75 14.26 -1.26
C TYR A 26 -5.50 14.47 -0.41
N LYS A 27 -4.90 13.44 0.13
CA LYS A 27 -3.60 13.50 0.79
C LYS A 27 -2.50 13.91 -0.20
N MET A 28 -2.45 13.30 -1.38
CA MET A 28 -1.51 13.68 -2.43
C MET A 28 -1.69 15.14 -2.84
N LYS A 29 -2.95 15.57 -3.04
CA LYS A 29 -3.28 16.97 -3.36
C LYS A 29 -2.81 17.93 -2.26
N ALA A 30 -3.02 17.61 -1.00
CA ALA A 30 -2.55 18.41 0.13
C ALA A 30 -1.01 18.47 0.21
N LEU A 31 -0.33 17.34 0.02
CA LEU A 31 1.14 17.29 -0.02
C LEU A 31 1.69 18.14 -1.17
N HIS A 32 1.09 18.06 -2.36
CA HIS A 32 1.45 18.91 -3.49
C HIS A 32 1.28 20.40 -3.17
N GLN A 33 0.16 20.79 -2.55
CA GLN A 33 -0.09 22.16 -2.10
C GLN A 33 0.93 22.64 -1.05
N CYS A 34 1.46 21.73 -0.24
CA CYS A 34 2.56 22.00 0.70
C CYS A 34 3.95 22.02 0.03
N GLY A 35 4.03 21.97 -1.28
CA GLY A 35 5.27 22.03 -2.06
C GLY A 35 6.07 20.72 -2.05
N VAL A 36 5.42 19.57 -1.79
CA VAL A 36 6.05 18.25 -1.92
C VAL A 36 5.93 17.78 -3.36
N LYS A 37 7.05 17.42 -3.99
CA LYS A 37 7.11 16.82 -5.32
C LYS A 37 6.87 15.31 -5.21
N ILE A 38 5.75 14.86 -5.75
CA ILE A 38 5.28 13.48 -5.62
C ILE A 38 5.72 12.66 -6.83
N ILE A 39 6.33 11.50 -6.57
CA ILE A 39 6.55 10.44 -7.55
C ILE A 39 5.56 9.33 -7.20
N LEU A 40 4.49 9.22 -7.99
CA LEU A 40 3.44 8.24 -7.74
C LEU A 40 3.75 6.92 -8.44
N HIS A 41 3.64 5.83 -7.69
CA HIS A 41 3.67 4.45 -8.16
C HIS A 41 2.31 3.82 -7.87
N CYS A 42 1.49 3.56 -8.88
CA CYS A 42 0.14 3.01 -8.69
C CYS A 42 -0.11 1.80 -9.59
N PHE A 43 -1.02 0.94 -9.11
CA PHE A 43 -1.34 -0.30 -9.80
C PHE A 43 -2.64 -0.17 -10.59
N GLU A 44 -2.63 -0.64 -11.84
CA GLU A 44 -3.79 -0.67 -12.71
C GLU A 44 -4.76 -1.78 -12.26
N TYR A 45 -5.95 -1.38 -11.88
CA TYR A 45 -7.05 -2.28 -11.61
C TYR A 45 -8.39 -1.56 -11.87
N GLU A 46 -9.03 -1.88 -12.99
CA GLU A 46 -10.34 -1.31 -13.39
C GLU A 46 -10.40 0.23 -13.46
N ARG A 47 -9.25 0.91 -13.59
CA ARG A 47 -9.12 2.36 -13.66
C ARG A 47 -8.17 2.78 -14.76
N ALA A 48 -8.51 3.85 -15.45
CA ALA A 48 -7.68 4.42 -16.51
C ALA A 48 -6.59 5.35 -15.95
N HIS A 49 -5.56 5.61 -16.74
CA HIS A 49 -4.59 6.68 -16.49
C HIS A 49 -5.32 8.03 -16.44
N SER A 50 -4.79 8.97 -15.68
CA SER A 50 -5.50 10.20 -15.36
C SER A 50 -4.60 11.43 -15.44
N PRO A 51 -4.94 12.39 -16.33
CA PRO A 51 -4.26 13.69 -16.39
C PRO A 51 -4.32 14.47 -15.07
N GLU A 52 -5.36 14.26 -14.25
CA GLU A 52 -5.49 14.90 -12.93
C GLU A 52 -4.40 14.46 -11.97
N LEU A 53 -3.92 13.22 -12.06
CA LEU A 53 -2.79 12.75 -11.27
C LEU A 53 -1.47 13.32 -11.80
N GLU A 54 -1.33 13.39 -13.11
CA GLU A 54 -0.14 13.97 -13.75
C GLU A 54 0.01 15.46 -13.45
N ALA A 55 -1.10 16.18 -13.22
CA ALA A 55 -1.10 17.59 -12.85
C ALA A 55 -0.60 17.88 -11.41
N ILE A 56 -0.70 16.90 -10.49
CA ILE A 56 -0.30 17.06 -9.08
C ILE A 56 0.95 16.25 -8.72
N CYS A 57 1.46 15.44 -9.63
CA CYS A 57 2.65 14.62 -9.44
C CYS A 57 3.78 15.09 -10.36
N GLU A 58 5.01 15.04 -9.88
CA GLU A 58 6.21 15.22 -10.71
C GLU A 58 6.33 14.08 -11.73
N LYS A 59 5.93 12.88 -11.34
CA LYS A 59 5.89 11.69 -12.19
C LYS A 59 4.88 10.67 -11.71
N VAL A 60 4.22 10.00 -12.65
CA VAL A 60 3.31 8.88 -12.38
C VAL A 60 3.80 7.62 -13.11
N PHE A 61 3.92 6.53 -12.37
CA PHE A 61 4.21 5.20 -12.90
C PHE A 61 3.00 4.31 -12.68
N TYR A 62 2.53 3.67 -13.75
CA TYR A 62 1.40 2.76 -13.75
C TYR A 62 1.92 1.33 -13.93
N TYR A 63 1.50 0.41 -13.06
CA TYR A 63 1.93 -0.99 -13.08
C TYR A 63 0.73 -1.92 -13.19
N LYS A 64 0.81 -2.90 -14.07
CA LYS A 64 -0.23 -3.94 -14.18
C LYS A 64 -0.16 -4.87 -12.98
N ARG A 65 -1.31 -5.15 -12.40
CA ARG A 65 -1.43 -6.18 -11.36
C ARG A 65 -1.36 -7.57 -11.98
N HIS A 66 -0.70 -8.49 -11.28
CA HIS A 66 -0.73 -9.91 -11.63
C HIS A 66 -1.97 -10.58 -11.01
N THR A 67 -3.02 -10.82 -11.80
CA THR A 67 -4.33 -11.32 -11.33
C THR A 67 -4.60 -12.79 -11.73
N GLY A 68 -3.59 -13.58 -12.03
CA GLY A 68 -3.75 -14.98 -12.44
C GLY A 68 -3.96 -15.94 -11.27
N LEU A 69 -4.46 -17.16 -11.56
CA LEU A 69 -4.65 -18.23 -10.55
C LEU A 69 -3.37 -18.58 -9.80
N ARG A 70 -2.21 -18.49 -10.45
CA ARG A 70 -0.89 -18.74 -9.83
C ARG A 70 -0.56 -17.78 -8.70
N THR A 71 -1.17 -16.59 -8.65
CA THR A 71 -0.98 -15.61 -7.56
C THR A 71 -1.61 -16.07 -6.25
N ASN A 72 -2.52 -17.03 -6.29
CA ASN A 72 -3.14 -17.64 -5.10
C ASN A 72 -2.33 -18.77 -4.46
N ILE A 73 -1.32 -19.30 -5.17
CA ILE A 73 -0.49 -20.42 -4.71
C ILE A 73 0.78 -19.90 -4.01
N THR A 74 0.62 -18.96 -3.08
CA THR A 74 1.74 -18.42 -2.30
C THR A 74 1.34 -18.31 -0.83
N LEU A 75 2.32 -18.22 0.08
CA LEU A 75 2.07 -17.90 1.49
C LEU A 75 1.80 -16.40 1.71
N LEU A 76 2.12 -15.56 0.73
CA LEU A 76 1.83 -14.14 0.78
C LEU A 76 0.35 -13.86 0.51
N PRO A 77 -0.22 -12.79 1.10
CA PRO A 77 -1.56 -12.35 0.75
C PRO A 77 -1.68 -12.07 -0.76
N TYR A 78 -2.80 -12.46 -1.35
CA TYR A 78 -3.06 -12.27 -2.78
C TYR A 78 -2.85 -10.81 -3.22
N ASN A 79 -3.38 -9.87 -2.43
CA ASN A 79 -3.29 -8.45 -2.77
C ASN A 79 -1.86 -7.90 -2.68
N VAL A 80 -1.00 -8.46 -1.84
CA VAL A 80 0.44 -8.12 -1.77
C VAL A 80 1.17 -8.72 -2.97
N TYR A 81 1.02 -10.04 -3.19
CA TYR A 81 1.75 -10.73 -4.25
C TYR A 81 1.34 -10.24 -5.65
N SER A 82 0.06 -9.90 -5.85
CA SER A 82 -0.44 -9.35 -7.11
C SER A 82 0.20 -8.01 -7.50
N ARG A 83 0.86 -7.33 -6.56
CA ARG A 83 1.59 -6.06 -6.74
C ARG A 83 3.11 -6.22 -6.80
N LYS A 84 3.59 -7.43 -6.87
CA LYS A 84 5.00 -7.71 -7.21
C LYS A 84 5.25 -7.27 -8.65
N HIS A 85 6.06 -6.23 -8.86
CA HIS A 85 6.38 -5.73 -10.18
C HIS A 85 7.86 -5.33 -10.27
N PRO A 86 8.67 -5.92 -11.19
CA PRO A 86 10.10 -5.66 -11.26
C PRO A 86 10.42 -4.21 -11.62
N GLU A 87 9.57 -3.53 -12.39
CA GLU A 87 9.78 -2.13 -12.73
C GLU A 87 9.53 -1.21 -11.52
N LEU A 88 8.67 -1.58 -10.57
CA LEU A 88 8.46 -0.78 -9.35
C LEU A 88 9.77 -0.63 -8.59
N ILE A 89 10.43 -1.73 -8.26
CA ILE A 89 11.70 -1.66 -7.54
C ILE A 89 12.79 -0.99 -8.37
N ALA A 90 12.86 -1.24 -9.69
CA ALA A 90 13.80 -0.56 -10.57
C ALA A 90 13.58 0.95 -10.62
N ASN A 91 12.33 1.42 -10.60
CA ASN A 91 12.01 2.85 -10.56
C ASN A 91 12.31 3.48 -9.19
N LEU A 92 12.04 2.78 -8.08
CA LEU A 92 12.40 3.24 -6.74
C LEU A 92 13.90 3.42 -6.58
N LEU A 93 14.73 2.58 -7.21
CA LEU A 93 16.18 2.64 -7.14
C LEU A 93 16.80 3.79 -7.96
N LYS A 94 16.03 4.53 -8.75
CA LYS A 94 16.51 5.71 -9.51
C LYS A 94 16.74 6.95 -8.65
N ASN A 95 16.30 6.95 -7.42
CA ASN A 95 16.46 8.05 -6.47
C ASN A 95 16.60 7.51 -5.04
N ASP A 96 16.86 8.40 -4.08
CA ASP A 96 17.01 8.09 -2.66
C ASP A 96 15.91 8.72 -1.78
N TYR A 97 14.85 9.26 -2.39
CA TYR A 97 13.76 9.93 -1.69
C TYR A 97 12.97 8.98 -0.77
N PRO A 98 12.37 9.50 0.32
CA PRO A 98 11.49 8.70 1.19
C PRO A 98 10.39 7.97 0.41
N ILE A 99 9.90 6.86 0.97
CA ILE A 99 8.85 6.04 0.36
C ILE A 99 7.69 5.93 1.33
N LEU A 100 6.50 6.35 0.89
CA LEU A 100 5.23 6.14 1.58
C LEU A 100 4.51 4.93 0.97
N PHE A 101 4.26 3.91 1.80
CA PHE A 101 3.50 2.72 1.45
C PHE A 101 2.05 2.89 1.90
N GLU A 102 1.12 2.98 0.97
CA GLU A 102 -0.32 3.12 1.22
C GLU A 102 -0.97 1.75 1.44
N GLY A 103 -1.02 1.35 2.70
CA GLY A 103 -1.55 0.07 3.14
C GLY A 103 -0.60 -1.11 2.97
N LEU A 104 -0.90 -2.19 3.70
CA LEU A 104 -0.10 -3.42 3.70
C LEU A 104 -0.02 -4.10 2.32
N HIS A 105 -1.01 -3.86 1.46
CA HIS A 105 -1.03 -4.33 0.08
C HIS A 105 0.16 -3.83 -0.77
N CYS A 106 0.73 -2.67 -0.44
CA CYS A 106 1.82 -2.03 -1.16
C CYS A 106 3.21 -2.45 -0.67
N CYS A 107 3.29 -3.22 0.42
CA CYS A 107 4.53 -3.47 1.15
C CYS A 107 5.39 -4.62 0.59
N TYR A 108 5.15 -5.11 -0.64
CA TYR A 108 5.93 -6.24 -1.19
C TYR A 108 7.45 -6.00 -1.14
N TYR A 109 7.91 -4.78 -1.35
CA TYR A 109 9.34 -4.42 -1.37
C TYR A 109 9.83 -3.67 -0.12
N ILE A 110 9.04 -3.56 0.93
CA ILE A 110 9.42 -2.78 2.12
C ILE A 110 10.69 -3.34 2.80
N ASN A 111 10.89 -4.65 2.72
CA ASN A 111 12.05 -5.36 3.26
C ASN A 111 13.15 -5.67 2.22
N ASP A 112 13.07 -5.09 1.01
CA ASP A 112 14.08 -5.31 -0.02
C ASP A 112 15.43 -4.73 0.45
N PRO A 113 16.52 -5.51 0.49
CA PRO A 113 17.82 -5.05 1.01
C PRO A 113 18.39 -3.87 0.22
N ARG A 114 18.00 -3.68 -1.05
CA ARG A 114 18.42 -2.54 -1.87
C ARG A 114 17.82 -1.21 -1.39
N LEU A 115 16.76 -1.27 -0.57
CA LEU A 115 16.09 -0.11 0.03
C LEU A 115 16.48 0.10 1.50
N HIS A 116 17.55 -0.53 2.01
CA HIS A 116 17.91 -0.48 3.45
C HIS A 116 18.20 0.93 3.96
N ASN A 117 18.79 1.80 3.14
CA ASN A 117 19.09 3.19 3.50
C ASN A 117 17.94 4.17 3.22
N ARG A 118 16.78 3.67 2.77
CA ARG A 118 15.63 4.52 2.42
C ARG A 118 14.72 4.72 3.63
N LYS A 119 14.29 5.97 3.82
CA LYS A 119 13.23 6.26 4.79
C LYS A 119 11.92 5.66 4.31
N LYS A 120 11.34 4.75 5.06
CA LYS A 120 10.12 4.00 4.75
C LYS A 120 9.02 4.37 5.72
N ILE A 121 7.96 4.97 5.18
CA ILE A 121 6.80 5.40 5.94
C ILE A 121 5.67 4.45 5.56
N TYR A 122 5.06 3.81 6.55
CA TYR A 122 3.88 2.99 6.36
C TYR A 122 2.65 3.76 6.82
N ARG A 123 1.58 3.70 6.04
CA ARG A 123 0.27 4.24 6.42
C ARG A 123 -0.77 3.15 6.43
N GLU A 124 -1.37 2.94 7.61
CA GLU A 124 -2.47 2.01 7.81
C GLU A 124 -3.81 2.68 7.46
N ALA A 125 -4.60 2.01 6.64
CA ALA A 125 -5.97 2.41 6.36
C ALA A 125 -6.99 1.50 7.08
N ASN A 126 -6.64 0.23 7.25
CA ASN A 126 -7.40 -0.80 7.97
C ASN A 126 -6.44 -1.86 8.47
N ILE A 127 -6.73 -2.46 9.61
CA ILE A 127 -6.04 -3.68 10.04
C ILE A 127 -6.50 -4.83 9.12
N GLU A 128 -5.68 -5.16 8.12
CA GLU A 128 -6.08 -6.00 6.97
C GLU A 128 -6.57 -7.39 7.39
N HIS A 129 -5.94 -8.03 8.37
CA HIS A 129 -6.37 -9.36 8.79
C HIS A 129 -7.74 -9.33 9.48
N ASP A 130 -8.08 -8.27 10.23
CA ASP A 130 -9.40 -8.08 10.83
C ASP A 130 -10.44 -7.78 9.75
N TYR A 131 -10.10 -6.92 8.79
CA TYR A 131 -10.98 -6.65 7.65
C TYR A 131 -11.36 -7.93 6.89
N TYR A 132 -10.38 -8.76 6.54
CA TYR A 132 -10.64 -10.05 5.88
C TYR A 132 -11.37 -11.05 6.77
N TYR A 133 -11.13 -11.03 8.07
CA TYR A 133 -11.89 -11.83 9.03
C TYR A 133 -13.37 -11.44 9.04
N HIS A 134 -13.69 -10.15 9.08
CA HIS A 134 -15.06 -9.66 9.00
C HIS A 134 -15.73 -9.96 7.66
N LEU A 135 -15.01 -9.85 6.55
CA LEU A 135 -15.50 -10.30 5.25
C LEU A 135 -15.87 -11.80 5.27
N ALA A 136 -15.03 -12.63 5.89
CA ALA A 136 -15.31 -14.06 6.02
C ALA A 136 -16.54 -14.34 6.89
N GLN A 137 -16.81 -13.54 7.92
CA GLN A 137 -18.00 -13.68 8.74
C GLN A 137 -19.28 -13.32 7.98
N ALA A 138 -19.24 -12.27 7.17
CA ALA A 138 -20.38 -11.80 6.40
C ALA A 138 -20.65 -12.62 5.12
N GLU A 139 -19.67 -13.39 4.62
CA GLU A 139 -19.80 -14.15 3.37
C GLU A 139 -20.58 -15.45 3.59
N SER A 140 -21.60 -15.67 2.76
CA SER A 140 -22.42 -16.89 2.76
C SER A 140 -21.88 -18.00 1.87
N HIS A 141 -21.19 -17.65 0.77
CA HIS A 141 -20.68 -18.63 -0.18
C HIS A 141 -19.43 -19.35 0.38
N PRO A 142 -19.43 -20.69 0.53
CA PRO A 142 -18.40 -21.42 1.29
C PRO A 142 -16.98 -21.26 0.72
N ILE A 143 -16.83 -21.23 -0.61
CA ILE A 143 -15.51 -21.07 -1.26
C ILE A 143 -14.95 -19.67 -1.00
N ARG A 144 -15.78 -18.62 -1.15
CA ARG A 144 -15.36 -17.24 -0.87
C ARG A 144 -15.04 -17.03 0.61
N LYS A 145 -15.86 -17.60 1.49
CA LYS A 145 -15.62 -17.58 2.95
C LYS A 145 -14.27 -18.22 3.30
N SER A 146 -13.97 -19.36 2.72
CA SER A 146 -12.66 -20.02 2.91
C SER A 146 -11.50 -19.18 2.38
N PHE A 147 -11.67 -18.55 1.21
CA PHE A 147 -10.68 -17.64 0.67
C PHE A 147 -10.40 -16.46 1.63
N PHE A 148 -11.43 -15.80 2.13
CA PHE A 148 -11.27 -14.67 3.07
C PHE A 148 -10.61 -15.10 4.38
N ARG A 149 -10.90 -16.30 4.90
CA ARG A 149 -10.22 -16.85 6.07
C ARG A 149 -8.72 -17.08 5.84
N ILE A 150 -8.37 -17.61 4.67
CA ILE A 150 -6.98 -17.82 4.28
C ILE A 150 -6.27 -16.48 4.14
N GLU A 151 -6.88 -15.48 3.51
CA GLU A 151 -6.31 -14.15 3.37
C GLU A 151 -6.14 -13.45 4.74
N ALA A 152 -7.11 -13.57 5.65
CA ALA A 152 -6.98 -13.06 7.02
C ALA A 152 -5.76 -13.68 7.72
N TRP A 153 -5.59 -14.98 7.62
CA TRP A 153 -4.43 -15.69 8.18
C TRP A 153 -3.12 -15.22 7.54
N ARG A 154 -3.07 -15.10 6.21
CA ARG A 154 -1.91 -14.60 5.46
C ARG A 154 -1.52 -13.19 5.89
N PHE A 155 -2.47 -12.26 5.96
CA PHE A 155 -2.23 -10.89 6.37
C PHE A 155 -1.73 -10.81 7.81
N LYS A 156 -2.30 -11.59 8.74
CA LYS A 156 -1.85 -11.65 10.12
C LYS A 156 -0.38 -12.05 10.25
N HIS A 157 0.10 -12.96 9.40
CA HIS A 157 1.50 -13.37 9.40
C HIS A 157 2.39 -12.39 8.63
N TYR A 158 1.87 -11.84 7.52
CA TYR A 158 2.61 -10.94 6.65
C TYR A 158 2.86 -9.57 7.30
N GLN A 159 1.99 -9.08 8.18
CA GLN A 159 2.15 -7.77 8.81
C GLN A 159 3.49 -7.60 9.56
N LYS A 160 4.17 -8.66 9.92
CA LYS A 160 5.52 -8.61 10.51
C LYS A 160 6.52 -7.86 9.62
N VAL A 161 6.28 -7.80 8.31
CA VAL A 161 7.12 -7.05 7.38
C VAL A 161 7.20 -5.56 7.72
N LEU A 162 6.23 -5.04 8.49
CA LEU A 162 6.18 -3.66 8.95
C LEU A 162 7.29 -3.30 9.95
N GLU A 163 8.00 -4.29 10.52
CA GLU A 163 9.23 -4.08 11.28
C GLU A 163 10.28 -3.30 10.47
N HIS A 164 10.20 -3.35 9.13
CA HIS A 164 11.08 -2.61 8.22
C HIS A 164 10.63 -1.17 7.94
N ALA A 165 9.49 -0.72 8.48
CA ALA A 165 9.08 0.69 8.41
C ALA A 165 9.84 1.53 9.45
N ASP A 166 10.16 2.78 9.11
CA ASP A 166 10.78 3.75 10.03
C ASP A 166 9.75 4.60 10.77
N LEU A 167 8.55 4.75 10.20
CA LEU A 167 7.44 5.52 10.75
C LEU A 167 6.14 4.84 10.35
N MET A 168 5.18 4.79 11.28
CA MET A 168 3.84 4.28 11.05
C MET A 168 2.80 5.36 11.27
N ILE A 169 1.82 5.44 10.37
CA ILE A 169 0.70 6.40 10.41
C ILE A 169 -0.59 5.61 10.37
N ALA A 170 -1.48 5.83 11.31
CA ALA A 170 -2.82 5.26 11.34
C ALA A 170 -3.89 6.34 11.16
N VAL A 171 -5.05 5.96 10.63
CA VAL A 171 -6.18 6.87 10.41
C VAL A 171 -7.11 6.97 11.61
N SER A 172 -7.04 6.02 12.53
CA SER A 172 -7.83 6.00 13.76
C SER A 172 -6.96 5.79 14.99
N THR A 173 -7.46 6.23 16.14
CA THR A 173 -6.78 5.97 17.44
C THR A 173 -6.74 4.48 17.75
N THR A 174 -7.77 3.73 17.42
CA THR A 174 -7.83 2.26 17.60
C THR A 174 -6.74 1.55 16.81
N ASP A 175 -6.55 1.91 15.53
CA ASP A 175 -5.50 1.32 14.69
C ASP A 175 -4.11 1.76 15.17
N ALA A 176 -3.98 3.02 15.62
CA ALA A 176 -2.73 3.52 16.19
C ALA A 176 -2.34 2.73 17.45
N ASP A 177 -3.30 2.46 18.36
CA ASP A 177 -3.05 1.70 19.57
C ASP A 177 -2.71 0.24 19.26
N TYR A 178 -3.38 -0.35 18.27
CA TYR A 178 -3.02 -1.68 17.76
C TYR A 178 -1.57 -1.70 17.25
N LEU A 179 -1.18 -0.75 16.38
CA LEU A 179 0.17 -0.70 15.81
C LEU A 179 1.23 -0.47 16.90
N ARG A 180 1.00 0.42 17.87
CA ARG A 180 1.91 0.62 19.02
C ARG A 180 2.10 -0.64 19.85
N HIS A 181 1.01 -1.43 20.03
CA HIS A 181 1.10 -2.70 20.75
C HIS A 181 1.91 -3.74 19.97
N GLN A 182 1.74 -3.82 18.65
CA GLN A 182 2.44 -4.79 17.81
C GLN A 182 3.89 -4.38 17.53
N PHE A 183 4.19 -3.09 17.45
CA PHE A 183 5.50 -2.53 17.08
C PHE A 183 5.90 -1.41 18.05
N PRO A 184 6.17 -1.72 19.32
CA PRO A 184 6.39 -0.73 20.37
C PRO A 184 7.61 0.18 20.14
N ASP A 185 8.59 -0.29 19.37
CA ASP A 185 9.82 0.46 19.04
C ASP A 185 9.66 1.40 17.82
N LYS A 186 8.45 1.49 17.23
CA LYS A 186 8.20 2.32 16.05
C LYS A 186 7.43 3.59 16.43
N PRO A 187 7.87 4.77 15.91
CA PRO A 187 7.12 6.02 16.06
C PRO A 187 5.89 6.06 15.17
#